data_1674b8fce8dc5ae5d060df8a7f829a33
#
_entry.id   1674b8fce8dc5ae5d060df8a7f829a33
#
_cell.length_a   1.000
_cell.length_b   1.000
_cell.length_c   1.000
_cell.angle_alpha   90.00
_cell.angle_beta   90.00
_cell.angle_gamma   90.00
#
_symmetry.space_group_name_H-M   'P 1'
#
loop_
_entity.id
_entity.type
_entity.pdbx_description
1 polymer ?
#
loop_
_entity_poly.entity_id
_entity_poly.type
_entity_poly.pdbx_seq_one_letter_code
_entity_poly.pdbx_strand_id
1 'polypeptide(L)'
;VCIYNKKTINRYSPITMSNWLMEYAKKSEFYLKKGKKIFKNKNNFEFKRLEIDINILIGLGKFFSYKIKSACYWELFLKEPKYNLGLHALKLYKKSYKEWSMISEISKKFYLPDLTYGPQSWLRGRWDDRLPAIKDDIDKMSKRLKKFKLKKINQDISDKYLKWKNNQRFKIKHKVNKQINGLLIIISKYKKQKNSELYINFRQVNQSKTWVRKIINTEKRKIISTIISNKLIKEHYPIQYYFELVFRNYSSFCPGINWKLSNQPYYIYDNL
;
A
#
# COMPACT_ATOMS: atom_id res chain seq x y z
N VAL A 1 -11.03 10.24 7.67
CA VAL A 1 -11.90 11.23 7.02
C VAL A 1 -12.40 10.71 5.67
N CYS A 2 -11.51 10.24 4.78
CA CYS A 2 -11.89 9.77 3.44
C CYS A 2 -12.79 8.54 3.44
N ILE A 3 -12.60 7.61 4.39
CA ILE A 3 -13.42 6.40 4.51
C ILE A 3 -14.86 6.76 4.90
N TYR A 4 -15.01 7.65 5.87
CA TYR A 4 -16.31 8.05 6.38
C TYR A 4 -17.13 8.85 5.35
N ASN A 5 -16.51 9.81 4.69
CA ASN A 5 -17.21 10.70 3.75
C ASN A 5 -17.45 10.06 2.38
N LYS A 6 -17.06 8.80 2.17
CA LYS A 6 -17.10 8.13 0.85
C LYS A 6 -16.41 8.93 -0.25
N LYS A 7 -15.59 9.92 0.11
CA LYS A 7 -14.80 10.71 -0.84
C LYS A 7 -13.59 9.86 -1.22
N THR A 8 -13.51 9.52 -2.47
CA THR A 8 -12.33 8.87 -3.02
C THR A 8 -11.30 9.93 -3.36
N ILE A 9 -10.16 9.85 -2.71
CA ILE A 9 -8.96 10.58 -3.12
C ILE A 9 -8.28 9.71 -4.19
N ASN A 10 -7.55 10.35 -5.09
CA ASN A 10 -6.75 9.71 -6.15
C ASN A 10 -5.59 8.85 -5.57
N ARG A 11 -5.88 8.03 -4.56
CA ARG A 11 -4.90 7.20 -3.85
C ARG A 11 -5.52 5.86 -3.48
N TYR A 12 -4.68 4.87 -3.28
CA TYR A 12 -5.14 3.60 -2.71
C TYR A 12 -5.68 3.80 -1.30
N SER A 13 -6.80 3.14 -1.01
CA SER A 13 -7.39 3.24 0.33
C SER A 13 -6.52 2.54 1.37
N PRO A 14 -6.57 2.95 2.64
CA PRO A 14 -5.90 2.24 3.72
C PRO A 14 -6.29 0.75 3.78
N ILE A 15 -7.54 0.42 3.45
CA ILE A 15 -8.03 -0.96 3.42
C ILE A 15 -7.39 -1.75 2.27
N THR A 16 -7.26 -1.14 1.09
CA THR A 16 -6.55 -1.75 -0.03
C THR A 16 -5.10 -2.05 0.35
N MET A 17 -4.41 -1.09 0.96
CA MET A 17 -3.03 -1.26 1.45
C MET A 17 -2.93 -2.37 2.49
N SER A 18 -3.83 -2.39 3.46
CA SER A 18 -3.89 -3.44 4.47
C SER A 18 -4.08 -4.83 3.86
N ASN A 19 -4.98 -4.96 2.87
CA ASN A 19 -5.22 -6.23 2.20
C ASN A 19 -3.99 -6.70 1.41
N TRP A 20 -3.29 -5.80 0.72
CA TRP A 20 -2.06 -6.12 0.01
C TRP A 20 -0.94 -6.58 0.95
N LEU A 21 -0.73 -5.87 2.07
CA LEU A 21 0.26 -6.26 3.07
C LEU A 21 -0.02 -7.67 3.60
N MET A 22 -1.27 -7.99 3.90
CA MET A 22 -1.66 -9.33 4.34
C MET A 22 -1.44 -10.37 3.25
N GLU A 23 -1.75 -10.05 2.00
CA GLU A 23 -1.56 -10.95 0.86
C GLU A 23 -0.08 -11.23 0.61
N TYR A 24 0.78 -10.21 0.64
CA TYR A 24 2.23 -10.38 0.54
C TYR A 24 2.78 -11.24 1.68
N ALA A 25 2.37 -10.97 2.92
CA ALA A 25 2.79 -11.74 4.07
C ALA A 25 2.42 -13.23 3.93
N LYS A 26 1.17 -13.54 3.50
CA LYS A 26 0.72 -14.92 3.27
C LYS A 26 1.48 -15.60 2.15
N LYS A 27 1.76 -14.91 1.04
CA LYS A 27 2.55 -15.45 -0.07
C LYS A 27 3.98 -15.74 0.35
N SER A 28 4.61 -14.80 1.06
CA SER A 28 5.96 -14.99 1.59
C SER A 28 6.03 -16.19 2.54
N GLU A 29 5.05 -16.35 3.43
CA GLU A 29 4.96 -17.50 4.32
C GLU A 29 4.82 -18.82 3.56
N PHE A 30 3.98 -18.85 2.52
CA PHE A 30 3.80 -20.01 1.67
C PHE A 30 5.09 -20.39 0.94
N TYR A 31 5.78 -19.41 0.33
CA TYR A 31 7.01 -19.70 -0.41
C TYR A 31 8.18 -20.05 0.52
N LEU A 32 8.27 -19.41 1.69
CA LEU A 32 9.25 -19.80 2.70
C LEU A 32 9.07 -21.25 3.15
N LYS A 33 7.82 -21.69 3.40
CA LYS A 33 7.51 -23.09 3.73
C LYS A 33 7.92 -24.05 2.61
N LYS A 34 7.70 -23.68 1.35
CA LYS A 34 8.15 -24.47 0.20
C LYS A 34 9.67 -24.53 0.12
N GLY A 35 10.35 -23.38 0.23
CA GLY A 35 11.81 -23.32 0.21
C GLY A 35 12.44 -24.19 1.29
N LYS A 36 11.92 -24.16 2.50
CA LYS A 36 12.36 -25.01 3.63
C LYS A 36 12.23 -26.51 3.38
N LYS A 37 11.25 -26.94 2.58
CA LYS A 37 11.09 -28.35 2.22
C LYS A 37 12.11 -28.82 1.19
N ILE A 38 12.50 -27.95 0.26
CA ILE A 38 13.41 -28.26 -0.85
C ILE A 38 14.87 -28.16 -0.40
N PHE A 39 15.16 -27.24 0.51
CA PHE A 39 16.53 -26.98 0.96
C PHE A 39 17.03 -28.09 1.88
N LYS A 40 18.02 -28.87 1.40
CA LYS A 40 18.51 -30.04 2.11
C LYS A 40 19.42 -29.71 3.30
N ASN A 41 20.25 -28.67 3.18
CA ASN A 41 21.21 -28.30 4.22
C ASN A 41 20.60 -27.30 5.23
N LYS A 42 19.82 -27.82 6.17
CA LYS A 42 19.15 -27.02 7.22
C LYS A 42 20.10 -26.31 8.18
N ASN A 43 21.36 -26.69 8.20
CA ASN A 43 22.38 -26.08 9.09
C ASN A 43 23.14 -24.94 8.43
N ASN A 44 22.89 -24.63 7.16
CA ASN A 44 23.50 -23.52 6.47
C ASN A 44 23.14 -22.20 7.17
N PHE A 45 24.16 -21.45 7.57
CA PHE A 45 24.01 -20.20 8.31
C PHE A 45 23.30 -19.12 7.49
N GLU A 46 23.63 -19.00 6.21
CA GLU A 46 23.02 -18.01 5.32
C GLU A 46 21.52 -18.28 5.12
N PHE A 47 21.16 -19.55 4.98
CA PHE A 47 19.74 -19.93 4.87
C PHE A 47 18.98 -19.60 6.17
N LYS A 48 19.55 -19.88 7.34
CA LYS A 48 18.96 -19.52 8.63
C LYS A 48 18.77 -18.02 8.76
N ARG A 49 19.76 -17.22 8.37
CA ARG A 49 19.67 -15.75 8.37
C ARG A 49 18.55 -15.28 7.45
N LEU A 50 18.52 -15.76 6.21
CA LEU A 50 17.46 -15.41 5.26
C LEU A 50 16.07 -15.80 5.76
N GLU A 51 15.93 -16.98 6.39
CA GLU A 51 14.68 -17.42 7.00
C GLU A 51 14.19 -16.43 8.07
N ILE A 52 15.09 -15.91 8.90
CA ILE A 52 14.76 -14.95 9.95
C ILE A 52 14.31 -13.63 9.33
N ASP A 53 15.07 -13.12 8.36
CA ASP A 53 14.75 -11.86 7.68
C ASP A 53 13.37 -11.95 7.01
N ILE A 54 13.07 -13.05 6.34
CA ILE A 54 11.76 -13.27 5.73
C ILE A 54 10.65 -13.36 6.78
N ASN A 55 10.87 -14.04 7.91
CA ASN A 55 9.88 -14.13 8.99
C ASN A 55 9.61 -12.74 9.62
N ILE A 56 10.63 -11.90 9.78
CA ILE A 56 10.45 -10.51 10.22
C ILE A 56 9.60 -9.73 9.22
N LEU A 57 9.88 -9.84 7.91
CA LEU A 57 9.09 -9.17 6.88
C LEU A 57 7.63 -9.66 6.84
N ILE A 58 7.40 -10.97 7.02
CA ILE A 58 6.06 -11.54 7.16
C ILE A 58 5.34 -10.95 8.37
N GLY A 59 5.99 -10.90 9.52
CA GLY A 59 5.45 -10.33 10.74
C GLY A 59 5.13 -8.84 10.58
N LEU A 60 6.02 -8.04 9.97
CA LEU A 60 5.78 -6.63 9.65
C LEU A 60 4.56 -6.45 8.73
N GLY A 61 4.45 -7.25 7.68
CA GLY A 61 3.32 -7.22 6.77
C GLY A 61 1.98 -7.49 7.48
N LYS A 62 1.94 -8.50 8.34
CA LYS A 62 0.76 -8.83 9.17
C LYS A 62 0.47 -7.73 10.20
N PHE A 63 1.50 -7.23 10.89
CA PHE A 63 1.40 -6.14 11.87
C PHE A 63 0.75 -4.89 11.26
N PHE A 64 1.32 -4.38 10.19
CA PHE A 64 0.79 -3.18 9.54
C PHE A 64 -0.60 -3.41 8.94
N SER A 65 -0.87 -4.60 8.39
CA SER A 65 -2.21 -4.93 7.92
C SER A 65 -3.25 -4.82 9.03
N TYR A 66 -3.02 -5.44 10.17
CA TYR A 66 -3.94 -5.37 11.30
C TYR A 66 -4.03 -3.97 11.89
N LYS A 67 -2.92 -3.26 12.03
CA LYS A 67 -2.86 -1.90 12.58
C LYS A 67 -3.65 -0.91 11.71
N ILE A 68 -3.47 -0.96 10.40
CA ILE A 68 -4.19 -0.08 9.45
C ILE A 68 -5.70 -0.36 9.51
N LYS A 69 -6.12 -1.63 9.47
CA LYS A 69 -7.54 -1.99 9.62
C LYS A 69 -8.11 -1.51 10.95
N SER A 70 -7.38 -1.74 12.02
CA SER A 70 -7.77 -1.26 13.35
C SER A 70 -8.00 0.24 13.36
N ALA A 71 -7.07 1.03 12.81
CA ALA A 71 -7.19 2.48 12.72
C ALA A 71 -8.43 2.92 11.93
N CYS A 72 -8.75 2.23 10.82
CA CYS A 72 -9.96 2.51 10.05
C CYS A 72 -11.25 2.29 10.87
N TYR A 73 -11.37 1.17 11.57
CA TYR A 73 -12.53 0.89 12.42
C TYR A 73 -12.60 1.80 13.63
N TRP A 74 -11.44 2.17 14.19
CA TRP A 74 -11.37 3.09 15.31
C TRP A 74 -11.84 4.49 14.92
N GLU A 75 -11.43 4.98 13.76
CA GLU A 75 -11.89 6.26 13.21
C GLU A 75 -13.40 6.26 12.94
N LEU A 76 -13.95 5.16 12.44
CA LEU A 76 -15.40 5.00 12.31
C LEU A 76 -16.11 5.03 13.67
N PHE A 77 -15.56 4.34 14.67
CA PHE A 77 -16.09 4.36 16.03
C PHE A 77 -16.07 5.76 16.64
N LEU A 78 -15.02 6.54 16.39
CA LEU A 78 -14.95 7.92 16.91
C LEU A 78 -16.00 8.83 16.31
N LYS A 79 -16.45 8.57 15.08
CA LYS A 79 -17.47 9.37 14.38
C LYS A 79 -18.87 8.86 14.56
N GLU A 80 -19.02 7.55 14.56
CA GLU A 80 -20.27 6.85 14.83
C GLU A 80 -20.04 5.93 16.01
N PRO A 81 -20.33 6.35 17.27
CA PRO A 81 -19.95 5.56 18.46
C PRO A 81 -20.76 4.27 18.59
N LYS A 82 -20.50 3.32 17.72
CA LYS A 82 -21.04 1.95 17.79
C LYS A 82 -20.00 1.06 18.48
N TYR A 83 -20.34 0.54 19.65
CA TYR A 83 -19.43 -0.27 20.48
C TYR A 83 -18.73 -1.38 19.71
N ASN A 84 -19.48 -2.10 18.86
CA ASN A 84 -18.92 -3.18 18.06
C ASN A 84 -17.80 -2.74 17.12
N LEU A 85 -17.85 -1.49 16.54
CA LEU A 85 -16.76 -0.95 15.72
C LEU A 85 -15.48 -0.77 16.55
N GLY A 86 -15.61 -0.19 17.73
CA GLY A 86 -14.48 0.00 18.63
C GLY A 86 -13.93 -1.32 19.16
N LEU A 87 -14.79 -2.27 19.50
CA LEU A 87 -14.39 -3.62 19.93
C LEU A 87 -13.65 -4.37 18.82
N HIS A 88 -14.12 -4.27 17.58
CA HIS A 88 -13.45 -4.87 16.42
C HIS A 88 -12.09 -4.23 16.17
N ALA A 89 -12.01 -2.90 16.24
CA ALA A 89 -10.73 -2.18 16.15
C ALA A 89 -9.74 -2.68 17.21
N LEU A 90 -10.17 -2.76 18.47
CA LEU A 90 -9.33 -3.25 19.56
C LEU A 90 -8.85 -4.70 19.33
N LYS A 91 -9.73 -5.60 18.86
CA LYS A 91 -9.37 -6.98 18.51
C LYS A 91 -8.28 -7.03 17.43
N LEU A 92 -8.41 -6.20 16.40
CA LEU A 92 -7.40 -6.10 15.33
C LEU A 92 -6.08 -5.54 15.85
N TYR A 93 -6.11 -4.52 16.71
CA TYR A 93 -4.89 -3.95 17.27
C TYR A 93 -4.16 -4.93 18.20
N LYS A 94 -4.90 -5.73 18.99
CA LYS A 94 -4.32 -6.84 19.75
C LYS A 94 -3.68 -7.91 18.86
N LYS A 95 -4.23 -8.18 17.66
CA LYS A 95 -3.58 -9.06 16.69
C LYS A 95 -2.27 -8.44 16.18
N SER A 96 -2.23 -7.13 15.90
CA SER A 96 -0.99 -6.47 15.50
C SER A 96 0.07 -6.57 16.60
N TYR A 97 -0.29 -6.38 17.87
CA TYR A 97 0.64 -6.56 19.00
C TYR A 97 1.27 -7.96 19.02
N LYS A 98 0.49 -9.01 18.78
CA LYS A 98 1.01 -10.39 18.72
C LYS A 98 2.07 -10.56 17.60
N GLU A 99 1.80 -10.02 16.42
CA GLU A 99 2.77 -10.10 15.31
C GLU A 99 4.07 -9.37 15.66
N TRP A 100 3.99 -8.20 16.30
CA TRP A 100 5.18 -7.47 16.74
C TRP A 100 5.95 -8.21 17.84
N SER A 101 5.26 -8.84 18.79
CA SER A 101 5.88 -9.68 19.82
C SER A 101 6.65 -10.84 19.19
N MET A 102 6.09 -11.50 18.16
CA MET A 102 6.78 -12.56 17.43
C MET A 102 8.04 -12.05 16.72
N ILE A 103 7.98 -10.88 16.08
CA ILE A 103 9.15 -10.24 15.47
C ILE A 103 10.23 -10.00 16.53
N SER A 104 9.85 -9.45 17.66
CA SER A 104 10.76 -9.19 18.77
C SER A 104 11.47 -10.46 19.25
N GLU A 105 10.74 -11.53 19.47
CA GLU A 105 11.30 -12.80 19.93
C GLU A 105 12.25 -13.44 18.91
N ILE A 106 11.88 -13.43 17.64
CA ILE A 106 12.70 -13.98 16.57
C ILE A 106 14.00 -13.17 16.45
N SER A 107 13.91 -11.85 16.48
CA SER A 107 15.07 -10.96 16.29
C SER A 107 16.09 -10.99 17.44
N LYS A 108 15.64 -11.14 18.68
CA LYS A 108 16.51 -11.14 19.89
C LYS A 108 17.67 -12.11 19.83
N LYS A 109 17.48 -13.25 19.17
CA LYS A 109 18.48 -14.32 19.10
C LYS A 109 19.56 -14.10 18.04
N PHE A 110 19.32 -13.19 17.09
CA PHE A 110 20.14 -13.11 15.88
C PHE A 110 20.65 -11.71 15.57
N TYR A 111 19.95 -10.67 16.03
CA TYR A 111 20.34 -9.30 15.79
C TYR A 111 20.99 -8.66 17.00
N LEU A 112 21.90 -7.75 16.72
CA LEU A 112 22.52 -6.93 17.74
C LEU A 112 21.46 -6.08 18.47
N PRO A 113 21.72 -5.70 19.74
CA PRO A 113 20.78 -4.92 20.53
C PRO A 113 20.44 -3.54 19.98
N ASP A 114 21.28 -2.97 19.14
CA ASP A 114 21.11 -1.63 18.59
C ASP A 114 20.99 -1.68 17.07
N LEU A 115 19.77 -1.86 16.58
CA LEU A 115 19.44 -1.78 15.16
C LEU A 115 19.23 -0.33 14.76
N THR A 116 19.80 0.05 13.62
CA THR A 116 19.67 1.41 13.07
C THR A 116 18.84 1.38 11.81
N TYR A 117 17.70 2.08 11.82
CA TYR A 117 16.78 2.22 10.68
C TYR A 117 16.87 3.58 10.00
N GLY A 118 17.72 4.47 10.51
CA GLY A 118 17.92 5.82 9.99
C GLY A 118 18.77 6.67 10.92
N PRO A 119 19.08 7.92 10.52
CA PRO A 119 20.00 8.78 11.25
C PRO A 119 19.45 9.31 12.58
N GLN A 120 18.14 9.32 12.77
CA GLN A 120 17.51 9.88 13.97
C GLN A 120 17.57 8.88 15.14
N SER A 121 17.77 9.37 16.35
CA SER A 121 17.88 8.55 17.57
C SER A 121 16.68 7.64 17.82
N TRP A 122 15.47 8.10 17.48
CA TRP A 122 14.24 7.28 17.61
C TRP A 122 14.10 6.17 16.58
N LEU A 123 14.97 6.13 15.55
CA LEU A 123 15.07 5.05 14.57
C LEU A 123 16.14 4.02 14.95
N ARG A 124 16.65 4.07 16.17
CA ARG A 124 17.58 3.11 16.74
C ARG A 124 16.92 2.30 17.84
N GLY A 125 17.51 1.17 18.17
CA GLY A 125 17.11 0.33 19.28
C GLY A 125 16.70 -1.08 18.84
N ARG A 126 15.87 -1.71 19.67
CA ARG A 126 15.41 -3.10 19.47
C ARG A 126 13.95 -3.15 19.05
N TRP A 127 13.53 -4.26 18.47
CA TRP A 127 12.11 -4.48 18.16
C TRP A 127 11.22 -4.48 19.40
N ASP A 128 11.74 -4.99 20.53
CA ASP A 128 11.01 -5.04 21.80
C ASP A 128 10.81 -3.67 22.44
N ASP A 129 11.64 -2.67 22.16
CA ASP A 129 11.49 -1.31 22.68
C ASP A 129 10.16 -0.66 22.29
N ARG A 130 9.51 -1.17 21.25
CA ARG A 130 8.22 -0.67 20.77
C ARG A 130 7.01 -1.34 21.44
N LEU A 131 7.19 -2.50 22.09
CA LEU A 131 6.10 -3.25 22.71
C LEU A 131 5.37 -2.47 23.81
N PRO A 132 6.05 -1.73 24.72
CA PRO A 132 5.36 -0.93 25.72
C PRO A 132 4.43 0.11 25.12
N ALA A 133 4.87 0.84 24.08
CA ALA A 133 4.06 1.85 23.41
C ALA A 133 2.82 1.25 22.73
N ILE A 134 2.96 0.10 22.06
CA ILE A 134 1.82 -0.59 21.43
C ILE A 134 0.84 -1.09 22.49
N LYS A 135 1.33 -1.57 23.63
CA LYS A 135 0.50 -2.00 24.75
C LYS A 135 -0.27 -0.84 25.39
N ASP A 136 0.39 0.30 25.58
CA ASP A 136 -0.25 1.53 26.09
C ASP A 136 -1.39 1.99 25.17
N ASP A 137 -1.21 1.93 23.86
CA ASP A 137 -2.29 2.21 22.91
C ASP A 137 -3.49 1.25 23.10
N ILE A 138 -3.23 -0.05 23.31
CA ILE A 138 -4.27 -1.05 23.59
C ILE A 138 -5.03 -0.70 24.88
N ASP A 139 -4.32 -0.29 25.92
CA ASP A 139 -4.89 0.07 27.22
C ASP A 139 -5.73 1.35 27.10
N LYS A 140 -5.24 2.36 26.38
CA LYS A 140 -5.99 3.59 26.06
C LYS A 140 -7.28 3.29 25.30
N MET A 141 -7.21 2.45 24.25
CA MET A 141 -8.39 2.00 23.50
C MET A 141 -9.39 1.26 24.40
N SER A 142 -8.88 0.37 25.25
CA SER A 142 -9.72 -0.42 26.18
C SER A 142 -10.41 0.46 27.21
N LYS A 143 -9.69 1.42 27.82
CA LYS A 143 -10.23 2.40 28.77
C LYS A 143 -11.33 3.25 28.11
N ARG A 144 -11.10 3.70 26.88
CA ARG A 144 -12.10 4.48 26.15
C ARG A 144 -13.37 3.68 25.86
N LEU A 145 -13.25 2.42 25.46
CA LEU A 145 -14.39 1.54 25.24
C LEU A 145 -15.20 1.26 26.50
N LYS A 146 -14.55 1.07 27.66
CA LYS A 146 -15.24 0.88 28.95
C LYS A 146 -16.14 2.04 29.33
N LYS A 147 -15.80 3.28 28.91
CA LYS A 147 -16.65 4.47 29.16
C LYS A 147 -17.94 4.45 28.34
N PHE A 148 -18.01 3.69 27.26
CA PHE A 148 -19.22 3.53 26.47
C PHE A 148 -20.06 2.42 27.07
N LYS A 149 -20.98 2.73 28.00
CA LYS A 149 -22.05 1.81 28.45
C LYS A 149 -23.02 1.63 27.31
N LEU A 150 -22.90 0.57 26.53
CA LEU A 150 -23.70 0.39 25.33
C LEU A 150 -24.57 -0.87 25.41
N LYS A 151 -25.81 -0.70 24.96
CA LYS A 151 -26.69 -1.83 24.61
C LYS A 151 -25.93 -2.70 23.57
N LYS A 152 -25.75 -3.98 23.90
CA LYS A 152 -25.25 -5.00 22.99
C LYS A 152 -26.16 -5.04 21.76
N ILE A 153 -25.76 -4.44 20.68
CA ILE A 153 -26.35 -4.69 19.36
C ILE A 153 -25.47 -5.76 18.73
N ASN A 154 -25.99 -6.97 18.64
CA ASN A 154 -25.38 -8.07 17.88
C ASN A 154 -25.50 -7.76 16.39
N GLN A 155 -24.65 -6.89 15.87
CA GLN A 155 -24.44 -6.74 14.45
C GLN A 155 -23.07 -7.31 14.11
N ASP A 156 -23.09 -8.32 13.26
CA ASP A 156 -21.88 -8.87 12.66
C ASP A 156 -21.22 -7.76 11.86
N ILE A 157 -20.05 -7.33 12.33
CA ILE A 157 -19.25 -6.35 11.63
C ILE A 157 -18.51 -7.09 10.53
N SER A 158 -19.23 -7.33 9.45
CA SER A 158 -18.59 -7.75 8.21
C SER A 158 -17.79 -6.56 7.65
N ASP A 159 -16.74 -6.86 6.88
CA ASP A 159 -15.98 -5.86 6.07
C ASP A 159 -16.90 -5.02 5.14
N LYS A 160 -18.21 -5.20 5.23
CA LYS A 160 -19.24 -4.40 4.54
C LYS A 160 -19.10 -2.90 4.79
N TYR A 161 -18.73 -2.48 6.00
CA TYR A 161 -18.50 -1.07 6.33
C TYR A 161 -17.27 -0.48 5.63
N LEU A 162 -16.33 -1.35 5.26
CA LEU A 162 -15.10 -0.99 4.57
C LEU A 162 -15.11 -1.44 3.10
N LYS A 163 -16.26 -1.81 2.55
CA LYS A 163 -16.40 -2.09 1.11
C LYS A 163 -16.07 -0.85 0.32
N TRP A 164 -14.78 -0.73 0.07
CA TRP A 164 -14.26 0.13 -0.95
C TRP A 164 -14.56 -0.51 -2.30
N LYS A 165 -15.30 0.16 -3.16
CA LYS A 165 -15.37 -0.28 -4.56
C LYS A 165 -13.95 -0.25 -5.08
N ASN A 166 -13.37 -1.43 -5.30
CA ASN A 166 -12.09 -1.53 -5.99
C ASN A 166 -12.20 -0.69 -7.25
N ASN A 167 -11.32 0.29 -7.39
CA ASN A 167 -11.28 1.15 -8.54
C ASN A 167 -11.35 0.29 -9.79
N GLN A 168 -12.40 0.50 -10.59
CA GLN A 168 -12.54 -0.24 -11.83
C GLN A 168 -11.29 0.05 -12.64
N ARG A 169 -10.53 -1.00 -12.95
CA ARG A 169 -9.34 -0.88 -13.77
C ARG A 169 -9.76 -0.48 -15.16
N PHE A 170 -9.29 0.64 -15.63
CA PHE A 170 -9.38 0.95 -17.03
C PHE A 170 -8.12 0.46 -17.75
N LYS A 171 -8.25 0.19 -19.05
CA LYS A 171 -7.13 -0.28 -19.86
C LYS A 171 -6.84 0.76 -20.93
N ILE A 172 -5.57 1.06 -21.10
CA ILE A 172 -5.05 1.87 -22.20
C ILE A 172 -4.08 1.02 -23.00
N LYS A 173 -4.24 0.98 -24.33
CA LYS A 173 -3.18 0.54 -25.24
C LYS A 173 -2.53 1.80 -25.81
N HIS A 174 -1.21 1.88 -25.74
CA HIS A 174 -0.45 3.04 -26.18
C HIS A 174 0.91 2.61 -26.74
N LYS A 175 1.52 3.52 -27.51
CA LYS A 175 2.90 3.43 -27.98
C LYS A 175 3.64 4.68 -27.52
N VAL A 176 4.94 4.55 -27.30
CA VAL A 176 5.83 5.66 -26.95
C VAL A 176 6.88 5.76 -28.04
N ASN A 177 7.02 6.94 -28.63
CA ASN A 177 8.00 7.23 -29.67
C ASN A 177 8.88 8.38 -29.21
N LYS A 178 10.19 8.24 -29.35
CA LYS A 178 11.14 9.34 -29.14
C LYS A 178 11.03 10.33 -30.29
N GLN A 179 10.96 11.60 -29.98
CA GLN A 179 10.95 12.72 -30.94
C GLN A 179 11.95 13.79 -30.51
N ILE A 180 12.29 14.70 -31.42
CA ILE A 180 13.22 15.83 -31.18
C ILE A 180 12.77 16.64 -29.94
N ASN A 181 11.47 16.84 -29.75
CA ASN A 181 10.92 17.69 -28.67
C ASN A 181 10.55 16.92 -27.40
N GLY A 182 10.75 15.60 -27.35
CA GLY A 182 10.39 14.77 -26.20
C GLY A 182 9.83 13.41 -26.57
N LEU A 183 9.09 12.80 -25.63
CA LEU A 183 8.44 11.52 -25.84
C LEU A 183 6.99 11.72 -26.26
N LEU A 184 6.65 11.30 -27.46
CA LEU A 184 5.29 11.27 -27.96
C LEU A 184 4.60 9.97 -27.49
N ILE A 185 3.54 10.10 -26.74
CA ILE A 185 2.71 8.99 -26.30
C ILE A 185 1.43 8.99 -27.14
N ILE A 186 1.23 7.94 -27.92
CA ILE A 186 0.05 7.75 -28.78
C ILE A 186 -0.84 6.69 -28.16
N ILE A 187 -2.07 7.05 -27.82
CA ILE A 187 -3.07 6.16 -27.25
C ILE A 187 -3.90 5.56 -28.37
N SER A 188 -3.73 4.26 -28.61
CA SER A 188 -4.40 3.53 -29.70
C SER A 188 -5.75 2.93 -29.28
N LYS A 189 -5.95 2.65 -27.98
CA LYS A 189 -7.21 2.15 -27.46
C LYS A 189 -7.50 2.73 -26.09
N TYR A 190 -8.55 3.51 -26.01
CA TYR A 190 -9.08 4.09 -24.78
C TYR A 190 -10.61 4.19 -24.87
N LYS A 191 -11.29 3.69 -23.86
CA LYS A 191 -12.75 3.85 -23.76
C LYS A 191 -13.03 5.10 -22.91
N LYS A 192 -13.38 6.19 -23.59
CA LYS A 192 -13.81 7.43 -22.91
C LYS A 192 -14.99 7.13 -22.01
N GLN A 193 -14.93 7.61 -20.78
CA GLN A 193 -16.03 7.51 -19.84
C GLN A 193 -16.64 8.89 -19.61
N LYS A 194 -17.95 8.94 -19.48
CA LYS A 194 -18.68 10.20 -19.28
C LYS A 194 -18.22 10.86 -17.98
N ASN A 195 -18.02 12.17 -18.02
CA ASN A 195 -17.58 12.96 -16.87
C ASN A 195 -16.25 12.49 -16.26
N SER A 196 -15.28 12.16 -17.09
CA SER A 196 -13.93 11.80 -16.66
C SER A 196 -12.86 12.57 -17.42
N GLU A 197 -11.77 12.85 -16.74
CA GLU A 197 -10.56 13.46 -17.29
C GLU A 197 -9.43 12.45 -17.27
N LEU A 198 -8.64 12.42 -18.35
CA LEU A 198 -7.50 11.53 -18.46
C LEU A 198 -6.21 12.32 -18.23
N TYR A 199 -5.39 11.80 -17.33
CA TYR A 199 -4.07 12.35 -17.02
C TYR A 199 -2.97 11.33 -17.29
N ILE A 200 -1.79 11.83 -17.60
CA ILE A 200 -0.55 11.09 -17.48
C ILE A 200 0.25 11.67 -16.31
N ASN A 201 0.73 10.78 -15.46
CA ASN A 201 1.66 11.10 -14.39
C ASN A 201 3.00 10.48 -14.76
N PHE A 202 4.08 11.25 -14.73
CA PHE A 202 5.41 10.78 -15.10
C PHE A 202 6.49 11.40 -14.21
N ARG A 203 7.61 10.71 -14.09
CA ARG A 203 8.84 11.21 -13.48
C ARG A 203 10.04 10.49 -14.05
N GLN A 204 11.22 11.07 -13.96
CA GLN A 204 12.46 10.33 -14.15
C GLN A 204 12.72 9.41 -12.95
N VAL A 205 13.38 8.28 -13.19
CA VAL A 205 13.80 7.34 -12.14
C VAL A 205 14.97 7.95 -11.38
N ASN A 206 14.64 8.99 -10.61
CA ASN A 206 15.55 9.73 -9.75
C ASN A 206 14.81 10.08 -8.47
N GLN A 207 15.38 9.72 -7.32
CA GLN A 207 14.74 9.91 -6.01
C GLN A 207 14.43 11.38 -5.68
N SER A 208 15.19 12.33 -6.26
CA SER A 208 14.97 13.77 -6.07
C SER A 208 13.80 14.34 -6.90
N LYS A 209 13.24 13.58 -7.83
CA LYS A 209 12.19 14.07 -8.74
C LYS A 209 10.80 13.66 -8.28
N THR A 210 9.93 14.63 -8.19
CA THR A 210 8.51 14.43 -7.91
C THR A 210 7.74 14.03 -9.19
N TRP A 211 6.56 13.47 -9.01
CA TRP A 211 5.66 13.18 -10.11
C TRP A 211 5.12 14.47 -10.74
N VAL A 212 5.22 14.56 -12.06
CA VAL A 212 4.58 15.61 -12.86
C VAL A 212 3.28 15.05 -13.42
N ARG A 213 2.20 15.82 -13.31
CA ARG A 213 0.87 15.45 -13.79
C ARG A 213 0.48 16.32 -14.97
N LYS A 214 0.03 15.71 -16.06
CA LYS A 214 -0.38 16.41 -17.26
C LYS A 214 -1.73 15.87 -17.75
N ILE A 215 -2.68 16.77 -18.08
CA ILE A 215 -3.95 16.39 -18.69
C ILE A 215 -3.74 15.96 -20.14
N ILE A 216 -4.47 14.94 -20.55
CA ILE A 216 -4.51 14.46 -21.95
C ILE A 216 -5.86 14.89 -22.53
N ASN A 217 -5.82 15.72 -23.56
CA ASN A 217 -7.04 16.12 -24.27
C ASN A 217 -7.62 14.92 -25.03
N THR A 218 -8.81 14.50 -24.65
CA THR A 218 -9.54 13.37 -25.24
C THR A 218 -10.70 13.82 -26.13
N GLU A 219 -10.85 15.12 -26.36
CA GLU A 219 -11.94 15.67 -27.14
C GLU A 219 -11.63 15.67 -28.63
N LYS A 220 -12.62 15.18 -29.44
CA LYS A 220 -12.72 15.34 -30.91
C LYS A 220 -11.54 14.89 -31.79
N ARG A 221 -10.60 14.08 -31.31
CA ARG A 221 -9.47 13.62 -32.14
C ARG A 221 -9.59 12.13 -32.47
N LYS A 222 -9.34 11.77 -33.74
CA LYS A 222 -9.18 10.37 -34.16
C LYS A 222 -8.01 9.68 -33.45
N ILE A 223 -6.98 10.45 -33.11
CA ILE A 223 -5.78 9.97 -32.39
C ILE A 223 -5.61 10.80 -31.13
N ILE A 224 -5.59 10.13 -29.98
CA ILE A 224 -5.29 10.75 -28.69
C ILE A 224 -3.80 10.64 -28.48
N SER A 225 -3.12 11.78 -28.29
CA SER A 225 -1.68 11.80 -28.03
C SER A 225 -1.30 12.89 -27.03
N THR A 226 -0.15 12.74 -26.43
CA THR A 226 0.48 13.74 -25.56
C THR A 226 1.99 13.65 -25.66
N ILE A 227 2.68 14.77 -25.46
CA ILE A 227 4.14 14.85 -25.49
C ILE A 227 4.65 15.15 -24.10
N ILE A 228 5.61 14.38 -23.63
CA ILE A 228 6.42 14.71 -22.45
C ILE A 228 7.66 15.46 -22.98
N SER A 229 7.73 16.74 -22.70
CA SER A 229 8.77 17.62 -23.23
C SER A 229 10.18 17.28 -22.70
N ASN A 230 11.20 17.41 -23.55
CA ASN A 230 12.62 17.28 -23.17
C ASN A 230 13.05 18.23 -22.05
N LYS A 231 12.38 19.38 -21.88
CA LYS A 231 12.62 20.28 -20.74
C LYS A 231 12.39 19.63 -19.39
N LEU A 232 11.52 18.59 -19.34
CA LEU A 232 11.16 17.85 -18.14
C LEU A 232 11.90 16.52 -18.00
N ILE A 233 12.64 16.12 -19.05
CA ILE A 233 13.32 14.82 -19.15
C ILE A 233 14.78 15.09 -19.45
N LYS A 234 15.66 14.77 -18.50
CA LYS A 234 17.10 14.76 -18.77
C LYS A 234 17.45 13.45 -19.48
N GLU A 235 18.40 13.52 -20.43
CA GLU A 235 18.98 12.33 -21.01
C GLU A 235 19.57 11.45 -19.89
N HIS A 236 19.68 10.16 -20.08
CA HIS A 236 20.29 9.16 -19.18
C HIS A 236 19.42 8.58 -18.04
N TYR A 237 18.21 9.04 -17.81
CA TYR A 237 17.35 8.43 -16.81
C TYR A 237 16.11 7.80 -17.42
N PRO A 238 15.76 6.54 -17.08
CA PRO A 238 14.48 5.96 -17.44
C PRO A 238 13.32 6.80 -16.91
N ILE A 239 12.20 6.74 -17.59
CA ILE A 239 10.99 7.49 -17.23
C ILE A 239 9.94 6.51 -16.74
N GLN A 240 9.47 6.71 -15.52
CA GLN A 240 8.31 6.06 -14.99
C GLN A 240 7.07 6.88 -15.34
N TYR A 241 6.01 6.22 -15.80
CA TYR A 241 4.75 6.89 -16.05
C TYR A 241 3.55 5.96 -15.86
N TYR A 242 2.41 6.54 -15.56
CA TYR A 242 1.12 5.85 -15.49
C TYR A 242 0.00 6.79 -15.90
N PHE A 243 -1.11 6.21 -16.35
CA PHE A 243 -2.31 6.96 -16.66
C PHE A 243 -3.27 6.97 -15.48
N GLU A 244 -3.94 8.09 -15.32
CA GLU A 244 -4.95 8.29 -14.28
C GLU A 244 -6.23 8.80 -14.92
N LEU A 245 -7.32 8.06 -14.74
CA LEU A 245 -8.65 8.46 -15.14
C LEU A 245 -9.39 8.98 -13.92
N VAL A 246 -9.69 10.27 -13.91
CA VAL A 246 -10.31 10.98 -12.79
C VAL A 246 -11.78 11.17 -13.01
N PHE A 247 -12.56 10.82 -12.02
CA PHE A 247 -13.98 11.07 -11.92
C PHE A 247 -14.25 12.02 -10.76
N ARG A 248 -15.46 12.54 -10.66
CA ARG A 248 -15.83 13.47 -9.58
C ARG A 248 -15.47 12.94 -8.18
N ASN A 249 -15.63 11.65 -7.94
CA ASN A 249 -15.51 11.06 -6.59
C ASN A 249 -14.43 9.98 -6.46
N TYR A 250 -13.75 9.59 -7.55
CA TYR A 250 -12.71 8.57 -7.53
C TYR A 250 -11.78 8.70 -8.73
N SER A 251 -10.65 8.03 -8.68
CA SER A 251 -9.81 7.85 -9.86
C SER A 251 -9.45 6.37 -10.07
N SER A 252 -9.06 6.04 -11.28
CA SER A 252 -8.60 4.72 -11.68
C SER A 252 -7.23 4.85 -12.33
N PHE A 253 -6.36 3.85 -12.13
CA PHE A 253 -4.98 3.87 -12.60
C PHE A 253 -4.71 2.78 -13.62
N CYS A 254 -3.88 3.09 -14.62
CA CYS A 254 -3.37 2.13 -15.58
C CYS A 254 -1.84 2.33 -15.72
N PRO A 255 -1.01 1.30 -15.45
CA PRO A 255 -1.37 -0.10 -15.25
C PRO A 255 -1.78 -0.46 -13.83
N GLY A 256 -2.15 0.31 -12.93
CA GLY A 256 -2.57 -0.04 -11.57
C GLY A 256 -2.01 -1.38 -11.04
N ILE A 257 -1.88 -1.56 -9.76
CA ILE A 257 -1.42 -2.85 -9.18
C ILE A 257 -2.50 -3.91 -9.45
N ASN A 258 -2.10 -5.07 -9.99
CA ASN A 258 -3.02 -6.19 -10.16
C ASN A 258 -3.29 -6.87 -8.81
N TRP A 259 -4.38 -7.63 -8.73
CA TRP A 259 -4.77 -8.31 -7.50
C TRP A 259 -3.75 -9.36 -7.04
N LYS A 260 -2.93 -9.92 -7.97
CA LYS A 260 -1.84 -10.85 -7.67
C LYS A 260 -0.59 -10.15 -7.14
N LEU A 261 -0.57 -8.81 -7.17
CA LEU A 261 0.56 -7.99 -6.74
C LEU A 261 1.88 -8.34 -7.47
N SER A 262 1.75 -8.74 -8.73
CA SER A 262 2.88 -9.26 -9.52
C SER A 262 3.35 -8.30 -10.60
N ASN A 263 2.78 -7.09 -10.67
CA ASN A 263 3.18 -6.07 -11.65
C ASN A 263 3.53 -4.76 -10.99
N GLN A 264 4.33 -3.97 -11.69
CA GLN A 264 4.60 -2.58 -11.35
C GLN A 264 3.35 -1.72 -11.57
N PRO A 265 3.05 -0.72 -10.71
CA PRO A 265 1.93 0.20 -10.89
C PRO A 265 2.21 1.31 -11.90
N TYR A 266 3.27 1.21 -12.68
CA TYR A 266 3.72 2.17 -13.69
C TYR A 266 4.38 1.45 -14.85
N TYR A 267 4.46 2.12 -15.98
CA TYR A 267 5.29 1.76 -17.10
C TYR A 267 6.67 2.39 -16.95
N ILE A 268 7.65 1.76 -17.56
CA ILE A 268 9.01 2.30 -17.67
C ILE A 268 9.31 2.47 -19.15
N TYR A 269 9.78 3.65 -19.51
CA TYR A 269 10.41 3.91 -20.78
C TYR A 269 11.92 4.11 -20.55
N ASP A 270 12.71 3.25 -21.16
CA ASP A 270 14.16 3.35 -21.13
C ASP A 270 14.58 4.39 -22.17
N ASN A 271 15.27 5.43 -21.73
CA ASN A 271 15.69 6.53 -22.56
C ASN A 271 17.17 6.40 -22.97
N LEU A 272 17.75 5.18 -22.79
CA LEU A 272 19.11 4.85 -23.20
C LEU A 272 19.25 4.86 -24.72
#